data_2b41f434960c66eaa6683e5c6c53de99
#
_entry.id   2b41f434960c66eaa6683e5c6c53de99
#
_cell.length_a   1.000
_cell.length_b   1.000
_cell.length_c   1.000
_cell.angle_alpha   90.00
_cell.angle_beta   90.00
_cell.angle_gamma   90.00
#
_symmetry.space_group_name_H-M   'P 1'
#
loop_
_entity.id
_entity.type
_entity.pdbx_description
1 polymer ?
#
loop_
_entity_poly.entity_id
_entity_poly.type
_entity_poly.pdbx_seq_one_letter_code
_entity_poly.pdbx_strand_id
1 'polypeptide(L)'
;MNTSTPNVSYEIPVPKSKQTRGLRKIERQLRPKLRSLRWRVVEQVLSWRNPEALAFYRRAMETAYLPDDLIDVVPQLKILYLATPKAASSRIRSNLAAMIGNDTVSGWRSDQNWRVHNRKASNLQAPRHGVLQFYRMATSPEALRFTFVRNPYTRLLSCWADQYRDRPLVPGYGRVEVYLAHRERADPALPVGADKSLSFADFVAFACTTSTWRIDKHWQRQSDIVDLPGVAFDLVGKTETFAQDFERVLGHVGASDEMRRAAMPPLHTSSRRRLADYFTPELADTIYRAYERDFDQFGYPRALPE
;
A
#
# COMPACT_ATOMS: atom_id res chain seq x y z
N MET A 1 -30.75 -5.94 36.35
CA MET A 1 -30.09 -6.68 35.26
C MET A 1 -28.77 -6.05 35.00
N ASN A 2 -27.70 -6.68 35.48
CA ASN A 2 -26.32 -6.18 35.39
C ASN A 2 -25.72 -6.45 34.00
N THR A 3 -25.40 -5.42 33.26
CA THR A 3 -24.59 -5.51 32.04
C THR A 3 -23.15 -5.11 32.36
N SER A 4 -22.31 -6.11 32.62
CA SER A 4 -20.88 -5.94 32.78
C SER A 4 -20.21 -5.80 31.40
N THR A 5 -19.61 -4.63 31.13
CA THR A 5 -18.71 -4.39 30.03
C THR A 5 -17.40 -5.19 30.23
N PRO A 6 -16.85 -5.85 29.21
CA PRO A 6 -15.57 -6.53 29.34
C PRO A 6 -14.41 -5.50 29.40
N ASN A 7 -13.67 -5.57 30.49
CA ASN A 7 -12.47 -4.80 30.72
C ASN A 7 -11.33 -5.38 29.84
N VAL A 8 -11.00 -4.72 28.72
CA VAL A 8 -9.85 -5.09 27.89
C VAL A 8 -8.60 -4.48 28.51
N SER A 9 -7.90 -5.28 29.29
CA SER A 9 -6.58 -4.92 29.82
C SER A 9 -5.55 -4.93 28.68
N TYR A 10 -5.05 -3.74 28.31
CA TYR A 10 -3.89 -3.61 27.45
C TYR A 10 -2.65 -3.97 28.28
N GLU A 11 -2.04 -5.12 28.00
CA GLU A 11 -0.72 -5.43 28.53
C GLU A 11 0.32 -4.45 27.97
N ILE A 12 0.88 -3.63 28.83
CA ILE A 12 2.01 -2.75 28.50
C ILE A 12 3.22 -3.65 28.26
N PRO A 13 3.91 -3.56 27.11
CA PRO A 13 5.06 -4.42 26.83
C PRO A 13 6.20 -4.16 27.82
N VAL A 14 6.62 -5.18 28.55
CA VAL A 14 7.77 -5.14 29.48
C VAL A 14 9.03 -4.67 28.73
N PRO A 15 9.79 -3.68 29.21
CA PRO A 15 10.99 -3.20 28.54
C PRO A 15 12.07 -4.28 28.49
N LYS A 16 12.44 -4.68 27.26
CA LYS A 16 13.48 -5.68 27.01
C LYS A 16 14.84 -5.19 27.52
N SER A 17 15.63 -6.08 28.12
CA SER A 17 16.90 -5.81 28.80
C SER A 17 17.91 -5.01 27.95
N LYS A 18 18.82 -4.25 28.58
CA LYS A 18 19.86 -3.43 27.92
C LYS A 18 20.73 -4.24 26.94
N GLN A 19 20.97 -5.53 27.22
CA GLN A 19 21.76 -6.43 26.37
C GLN A 19 21.14 -6.69 25.01
N THR A 20 19.79 -6.82 24.92
CA THR A 20 19.07 -7.00 23.65
C THR A 20 19.01 -5.70 22.83
N ARG A 21 19.17 -4.52 23.45
CA ARG A 21 19.25 -3.24 22.74
C ARG A 21 20.59 -3.07 22.01
N GLY A 22 21.70 -3.51 22.59
CA GLY A 22 23.03 -3.45 21.97
C GLY A 22 23.12 -4.29 20.71
N LEU A 23 22.70 -5.54 20.77
CA LEU A 23 22.69 -6.46 19.63
C LEU A 23 21.79 -5.96 18.48
N ARG A 24 20.63 -5.39 18.81
CA ARG A 24 19.75 -4.79 17.80
C ARG A 24 20.33 -3.54 17.14
N LYS A 25 21.11 -2.75 17.87
CA LYS A 25 21.79 -1.57 17.32
C LYS A 25 22.88 -1.99 16.32
N ILE A 26 23.67 -3.00 16.67
CA ILE A 26 24.71 -3.60 15.79
C ILE A 26 24.05 -4.22 14.56
N GLU A 27 22.99 -4.97 14.72
CA GLU A 27 22.22 -5.56 13.63
C GLU A 27 21.62 -4.49 12.71
N ARG A 28 21.08 -3.39 13.23
CA ARG A 28 20.58 -2.25 12.44
C ARG A 28 21.70 -1.58 11.62
N GLN A 29 22.91 -1.49 12.15
CA GLN A 29 24.05 -0.88 11.45
C GLN A 29 24.68 -1.81 10.40
N LEU A 30 24.70 -3.12 10.66
CA LEU A 30 25.29 -4.11 9.74
C LEU A 30 24.33 -4.52 8.61
N ARG A 31 23.03 -4.54 8.84
CA ARG A 31 22.01 -4.93 7.82
C ARG A 31 22.12 -4.14 6.51
N PRO A 32 22.29 -2.81 6.51
CA PRO A 32 22.44 -2.06 5.26
C PRO A 32 23.72 -2.42 4.52
N LYS A 33 24.84 -2.59 5.23
CA LYS A 33 26.15 -2.94 4.65
C LYS A 33 26.13 -4.36 4.05
N LEU A 34 25.57 -5.33 4.75
CA LEU A 34 25.40 -6.69 4.24
C LEU A 34 24.41 -6.75 3.06
N ARG A 35 23.35 -5.94 3.08
CA ARG A 35 22.41 -5.82 1.98
C ARG A 35 23.08 -5.23 0.75
N SER A 36 23.91 -4.20 0.92
CA SER A 36 24.66 -3.59 -0.17
C SER A 36 25.70 -4.52 -0.78
N LEU A 37 26.39 -5.32 0.05
CA LEU A 37 27.37 -6.29 -0.43
C LEU A 37 26.70 -7.43 -1.22
N ARG A 38 25.60 -7.99 -0.68
CA ARG A 38 24.81 -8.99 -1.38
C ARG A 38 24.27 -8.47 -2.71
N TRP A 39 23.82 -7.22 -2.72
CA TRP A 39 23.33 -6.59 -3.93
C TRP A 39 24.43 -6.44 -4.98
N ARG A 40 25.63 -6.00 -4.61
CA ARG A 40 26.78 -5.90 -5.53
C ARG A 40 27.11 -7.23 -6.18
N VAL A 41 27.11 -8.33 -5.42
CA VAL A 41 27.33 -9.67 -5.98
C VAL A 41 26.22 -10.06 -6.94
N VAL A 42 24.96 -9.87 -6.56
CA VAL A 42 23.80 -10.13 -7.44
C VAL A 42 23.89 -9.29 -8.71
N GLU A 43 24.19 -8.03 -8.58
CA GLU A 43 24.33 -7.08 -9.68
C GLU A 43 25.46 -7.48 -10.64
N GLN A 44 26.61 -7.89 -10.11
CA GLN A 44 27.75 -8.36 -10.93
C GLN A 44 27.40 -9.66 -11.66
N VAL A 45 26.76 -10.62 -11.02
CA VAL A 45 26.33 -11.87 -11.66
C VAL A 45 25.28 -11.60 -12.73
N LEU A 46 24.32 -10.73 -12.46
CA LEU A 46 23.27 -10.38 -13.43
C LEU A 46 23.81 -9.57 -14.60
N SER A 47 24.76 -8.65 -14.38
CA SER A 47 25.36 -7.88 -15.48
C SER A 47 26.05 -8.77 -16.51
N TRP A 48 26.52 -9.92 -16.08
CA TRP A 48 27.16 -10.91 -16.98
C TRP A 48 26.17 -11.95 -17.55
N ARG A 49 25.26 -12.48 -16.72
CA ARG A 49 24.36 -13.56 -17.12
C ARG A 49 23.02 -13.11 -17.70
N ASN A 50 22.50 -11.97 -17.24
CA ASN A 50 21.18 -11.46 -17.60
C ASN A 50 21.17 -9.92 -17.59
N PRO A 51 21.93 -9.26 -18.47
CA PRO A 51 22.06 -7.81 -18.48
C PRO A 51 20.73 -7.11 -18.73
N GLU A 52 19.85 -7.71 -19.53
CA GLU A 52 18.52 -7.15 -19.81
C GLU A 52 17.64 -7.11 -18.57
N ALA A 53 17.62 -8.18 -17.76
CA ALA A 53 16.87 -8.25 -16.52
C ALA A 53 17.40 -7.21 -15.50
N LEU A 54 18.71 -7.01 -15.44
CA LEU A 54 19.32 -6.00 -14.60
C LEU A 54 18.96 -4.58 -15.07
N ALA A 55 19.05 -4.31 -16.37
CA ALA A 55 18.70 -3.01 -16.93
C ALA A 55 17.19 -2.69 -16.72
N PHE A 56 16.33 -3.69 -16.90
CA PHE A 56 14.91 -3.59 -16.62
C PHE A 56 14.66 -3.26 -15.15
N TYR A 57 15.26 -4.01 -14.23
CA TYR A 57 15.11 -3.79 -12.80
C TYR A 57 15.59 -2.39 -12.38
N ARG A 58 16.73 -1.94 -12.90
CA ARG A 58 17.23 -0.58 -12.62
C ARG A 58 16.24 0.49 -13.06
N ARG A 59 15.69 0.40 -14.28
CA ARG A 59 14.67 1.34 -14.76
C ARG A 59 13.42 1.33 -13.88
N ALA A 60 12.94 0.16 -13.49
CA ALA A 60 11.80 0.04 -12.59
C ALA A 60 12.07 0.64 -11.20
N MET A 61 13.36 0.66 -10.75
CA MET A 61 13.77 1.23 -9.47
C MET A 61 14.06 2.73 -9.51
N GLU A 62 14.18 3.32 -10.69
CA GLU A 62 14.33 4.77 -10.87
C GLU A 62 13.03 5.53 -10.58
N THR A 63 11.90 4.83 -10.53
CA THR A 63 10.65 5.41 -10.07
C THR A 63 10.75 5.83 -8.61
N ALA A 64 10.05 6.88 -8.27
CA ALA A 64 10.16 7.61 -7.00
C ALA A 64 9.89 6.79 -5.74
N TYR A 65 9.23 5.65 -5.86
CA TYR A 65 9.00 4.70 -4.79
C TYR A 65 9.56 3.36 -5.16
N LEU A 66 10.42 2.84 -4.30
CA LEU A 66 10.97 1.52 -4.45
C LEU A 66 9.81 0.53 -4.62
N PRO A 67 9.70 -0.09 -5.80
CA PRO A 67 8.65 -1.08 -6.09
C PRO A 67 8.68 -2.24 -5.10
N ASP A 68 9.77 -2.41 -4.40
CA ASP A 68 10.02 -3.45 -3.41
C ASP A 68 8.86 -3.69 -2.42
N ASP A 69 8.12 -2.64 -2.04
CA ASP A 69 7.01 -2.75 -1.11
C ASP A 69 5.64 -2.86 -1.79
N LEU A 70 5.58 -2.47 -3.07
CA LEU A 70 4.33 -2.39 -3.81
C LEU A 70 4.18 -3.50 -4.84
N ILE A 71 5.28 -4.09 -5.32
CA ILE A 71 5.22 -5.16 -6.31
C ILE A 71 5.16 -6.52 -5.62
N ASP A 72 4.14 -7.28 -5.95
CA ASP A 72 3.98 -8.68 -5.59
C ASP A 72 4.22 -9.54 -6.85
N VAL A 73 5.02 -10.58 -6.69
CA VAL A 73 5.35 -11.54 -7.74
C VAL A 73 4.87 -12.92 -7.27
N VAL A 74 3.96 -13.52 -8.02
CA VAL A 74 3.35 -14.80 -7.67
C VAL A 74 3.56 -15.79 -8.83
N PRO A 75 4.74 -16.42 -8.93
CA PRO A 75 5.10 -17.27 -10.07
C PRO A 75 4.17 -18.45 -10.26
N GLN A 76 3.66 -19.02 -9.16
CA GLN A 76 2.74 -20.15 -9.17
C GLN A 76 1.43 -19.84 -9.91
N LEU A 77 1.02 -18.56 -9.87
CA LEU A 77 -0.19 -18.08 -10.52
C LEU A 77 0.10 -17.32 -11.82
N LYS A 78 1.38 -17.20 -12.21
CA LYS A 78 1.83 -16.36 -13.33
C LYS A 78 1.31 -14.91 -13.19
N ILE A 79 1.46 -14.34 -12.01
CA ILE A 79 0.94 -12.99 -11.67
C ILE A 79 2.08 -12.05 -11.28
N LEU A 80 1.98 -10.82 -11.78
CA LEU A 80 2.61 -9.63 -11.26
C LEU A 80 1.54 -8.63 -10.83
N TYR A 81 1.48 -8.33 -9.55
CA TYR A 81 0.54 -7.38 -8.99
C TYR A 81 1.25 -6.15 -8.44
N LEU A 82 0.85 -4.96 -8.89
CA LEU A 82 1.28 -3.69 -8.30
C LEU A 82 0.22 -3.21 -7.31
N ALA A 83 0.57 -3.24 -6.04
CA ALA A 83 -0.33 -2.88 -4.96
C ALA A 83 -0.41 -1.35 -4.78
N THR A 84 -1.48 -0.74 -5.24
CA THR A 84 -1.78 0.67 -4.95
C THR A 84 -2.39 0.78 -3.55
N PRO A 85 -1.76 1.51 -2.60
CA PRO A 85 -2.31 1.68 -1.26
C PRO A 85 -3.69 2.32 -1.27
N LYS A 86 -4.57 1.86 -0.38
CA LYS A 86 -5.98 2.29 -0.25
C LYS A 86 -6.91 1.89 -1.41
N ALA A 87 -6.39 1.09 -2.37
CA ALA A 87 -7.16 0.49 -3.46
C ALA A 87 -7.25 -1.04 -3.30
N ALA A 88 -7.85 -1.49 -2.21
CA ALA A 88 -8.10 -2.90 -1.86
C ALA A 88 -6.83 -3.79 -1.76
N SER A 89 -5.62 -3.22 -1.66
CA SER A 89 -4.36 -3.98 -1.71
C SER A 89 -4.25 -5.10 -0.65
N SER A 90 -4.76 -4.89 0.55
CA SER A 90 -4.75 -5.92 1.60
C SER A 90 -5.63 -7.11 1.25
N ARG A 91 -6.81 -6.86 0.67
CA ARG A 91 -7.73 -7.91 0.23
C ARG A 91 -7.14 -8.71 -0.93
N ILE A 92 -6.58 -8.04 -1.92
CA ILE A 92 -5.96 -8.69 -3.06
C ILE A 92 -4.79 -9.57 -2.61
N ARG A 93 -3.90 -9.05 -1.75
CA ARG A 93 -2.79 -9.83 -1.20
C ARG A 93 -3.26 -11.04 -0.39
N SER A 94 -4.31 -10.90 0.41
CA SER A 94 -4.90 -12.02 1.15
C SER A 94 -5.43 -13.11 0.21
N ASN A 95 -6.13 -12.70 -0.86
CA ASN A 95 -6.63 -13.63 -1.87
C ASN A 95 -5.48 -14.34 -2.61
N LEU A 96 -4.47 -13.60 -3.06
CA LEU A 96 -3.30 -14.19 -3.73
C LEU A 96 -2.55 -15.16 -2.81
N ALA A 97 -2.42 -14.82 -1.52
CA ALA A 97 -1.81 -15.72 -0.54
C ALA A 97 -2.62 -17.00 -0.34
N ALA A 98 -3.94 -16.88 -0.23
CA ALA A 98 -4.83 -18.04 -0.12
C ALA A 98 -4.74 -18.95 -1.35
N MET A 99 -4.69 -18.39 -2.55
CA MET A 99 -4.58 -19.14 -3.81
C MET A 99 -3.27 -19.97 -3.94
N ILE A 100 -2.22 -19.57 -3.23
CA ILE A 100 -0.95 -20.32 -3.17
C ILE A 100 -0.82 -21.18 -1.91
N GLY A 101 -1.90 -21.37 -1.14
CA GLY A 101 -1.91 -22.18 0.09
C GLY A 101 -1.17 -21.54 1.26
N ASN A 102 -1.02 -20.23 1.28
CA ASN A 102 -0.38 -19.52 2.40
C ASN A 102 -1.41 -19.14 3.48
N ASP A 103 -1.72 -20.07 4.36
CA ASP A 103 -2.72 -19.91 5.41
C ASP A 103 -2.31 -18.91 6.51
N THR A 104 -1.04 -18.52 6.58
CA THR A 104 -0.57 -17.56 7.59
C THR A 104 -1.12 -16.15 7.39
N VAL A 105 -1.56 -15.83 6.19
CA VAL A 105 -2.12 -14.52 5.79
C VAL A 105 -3.43 -14.64 5.01
N SER A 106 -3.88 -15.85 4.74
CA SER A 106 -5.22 -16.11 4.18
C SER A 106 -6.30 -15.80 5.21
N GLY A 107 -7.50 -15.47 4.76
CA GLY A 107 -8.60 -15.10 5.66
C GLY A 107 -8.42 -13.70 6.25
N TRP A 108 -8.56 -12.70 5.42
CA TRP A 108 -8.43 -11.29 5.82
C TRP A 108 -9.34 -10.93 7.00
N ARG A 109 -8.70 -10.56 8.11
CA ARG A 109 -9.34 -9.97 9.29
C ARG A 109 -8.75 -8.58 9.49
N SER A 110 -9.58 -7.61 9.83
CA SER A 110 -9.17 -6.21 9.98
C SER A 110 -8.08 -6.00 11.05
N ASP A 111 -8.09 -6.82 12.09
CA ASP A 111 -7.11 -6.81 13.19
C ASP A 111 -5.73 -7.41 12.80
N GLN A 112 -5.67 -8.19 11.72
CA GLN A 112 -4.45 -8.84 11.25
C GLN A 112 -3.93 -8.29 9.91
N ASN A 113 -4.46 -7.17 9.45
CA ASN A 113 -4.16 -6.56 8.16
C ASN A 113 -2.65 -6.34 7.91
N TRP A 114 -1.87 -6.10 8.97
CA TRP A 114 -0.42 -5.92 8.87
C TRP A 114 0.34 -7.15 8.35
N ARG A 115 -0.21 -8.38 8.53
CA ARG A 115 0.46 -9.63 8.12
C ARG A 115 0.59 -9.73 6.60
N VAL A 116 -0.41 -9.33 5.84
CA VAL A 116 -0.37 -9.35 4.36
C VAL A 116 0.66 -8.38 3.79
N HIS A 117 1.04 -7.35 4.57
CA HIS A 117 2.08 -6.39 4.21
C HIS A 117 3.46 -6.80 4.75
N ASN A 118 3.54 -7.86 5.56
CA ASN A 118 4.80 -8.37 6.06
C ASN A 118 5.44 -9.31 5.02
N ARG A 119 6.59 -8.91 4.47
CA ARG A 119 7.30 -9.65 3.42
C ARG A 119 7.62 -11.10 3.79
N LYS A 120 7.88 -11.38 5.07
CA LYS A 120 8.19 -12.73 5.54
C LYS A 120 6.95 -13.59 5.69
N ALA A 121 5.83 -12.98 6.09
CA ALA A 121 4.58 -13.70 6.30
C ALA A 121 3.85 -13.97 4.98
N SER A 122 3.70 -12.96 4.11
CA SER A 122 2.97 -13.10 2.86
C SER A 122 3.75 -13.82 1.77
N ASN A 123 5.07 -13.65 1.74
CA ASN A 123 5.97 -14.19 0.72
C ASN A 123 5.60 -13.79 -0.74
N LEU A 124 4.88 -12.67 -0.91
CA LEU A 124 4.42 -12.22 -2.22
C LEU A 124 5.37 -11.18 -2.84
N GLN A 125 5.96 -10.30 -2.02
CA GLN A 125 6.68 -9.13 -2.51
C GLN A 125 7.93 -9.50 -3.33
N ALA A 126 8.17 -8.73 -4.39
CA ALA A 126 9.26 -8.92 -5.36
C ALA A 126 10.65 -9.20 -4.74
N PRO A 127 11.08 -8.55 -3.65
CA PRO A 127 12.38 -8.85 -3.04
C PRO A 127 12.56 -10.28 -2.54
N ARG A 128 11.47 -11.01 -2.35
CA ARG A 128 11.52 -12.43 -1.96
C ARG A 128 11.81 -13.34 -3.13
N HIS A 129 11.47 -12.92 -4.34
CA HIS A 129 11.57 -13.70 -5.58
C HIS A 129 12.78 -13.32 -6.43
N GLY A 130 13.36 -12.13 -6.19
CA GLY A 130 14.55 -11.64 -6.88
C GLY A 130 14.29 -11.06 -8.27
N VAL A 131 15.34 -10.44 -8.80
CA VAL A 131 15.30 -9.66 -10.05
C VAL A 131 14.84 -10.48 -11.26
N LEU A 132 15.35 -11.70 -11.40
CA LEU A 132 15.00 -12.54 -12.56
C LEU A 132 13.53 -12.94 -12.57
N GLN A 133 12.98 -13.23 -11.41
CA GLN A 133 11.59 -13.62 -11.34
C GLN A 133 10.65 -12.43 -11.58
N PHE A 134 11.02 -11.25 -11.04
CA PHE A 134 10.33 -10.01 -11.37
C PHE A 134 10.36 -9.73 -12.87
N TYR A 135 11.55 -9.79 -13.50
CA TYR A 135 11.72 -9.59 -14.94
C TYR A 135 10.87 -10.56 -15.76
N ARG A 136 10.92 -11.84 -15.42
CA ARG A 136 10.11 -12.88 -16.10
C ARG A 136 8.61 -12.59 -16.01
N MET A 137 8.11 -12.24 -14.83
CA MET A 137 6.69 -11.92 -14.67
C MET A 137 6.29 -10.60 -15.34
N ALA A 138 7.19 -9.65 -15.43
CA ALA A 138 6.93 -8.40 -16.11
C ALA A 138 6.90 -8.51 -17.64
N THR A 139 7.65 -9.47 -18.22
CA THR A 139 7.84 -9.61 -19.66
C THR A 139 7.20 -10.83 -20.30
N SER A 140 6.80 -11.83 -19.50
CA SER A 140 6.17 -13.04 -20.02
C SER A 140 4.77 -12.78 -20.59
N PRO A 141 4.46 -13.23 -21.81
CA PRO A 141 3.11 -13.11 -22.36
C PRO A 141 2.05 -13.94 -21.59
N GLU A 142 2.50 -14.95 -20.82
CA GLU A 142 1.61 -15.78 -20.03
C GLU A 142 1.29 -15.19 -18.65
N ALA A 143 2.00 -14.15 -18.23
CA ALA A 143 1.78 -13.54 -16.95
C ALA A 143 0.72 -12.46 -17.03
N LEU A 144 -0.20 -12.45 -16.08
CA LEU A 144 -1.14 -11.36 -15.87
C LEU A 144 -0.49 -10.27 -15.01
N ARG A 145 -0.31 -9.09 -15.58
CA ARG A 145 0.16 -7.89 -14.87
C ARG A 145 -1.04 -7.03 -14.55
N PHE A 146 -1.29 -6.81 -13.27
CA PHE A 146 -2.47 -6.04 -12.90
C PHE A 146 -2.23 -5.11 -11.70
N THR A 147 -3.07 -4.11 -11.61
CA THR A 147 -3.20 -3.21 -10.46
C THR A 147 -4.66 -2.88 -10.23
N PHE A 148 -4.94 -2.30 -9.08
CA PHE A 148 -6.23 -1.71 -8.77
C PHE A 148 -6.05 -0.27 -8.34
N VAL A 149 -6.97 0.58 -8.81
CA VAL A 149 -7.06 1.99 -8.46
C VAL A 149 -8.40 2.29 -7.79
N ARG A 150 -8.49 3.48 -7.21
CA ARG A 150 -9.68 3.94 -6.51
C ARG A 150 -9.94 5.40 -6.85
N ASN A 151 -11.22 5.82 -6.83
CA ASN A 151 -11.58 7.22 -6.99
C ASN A 151 -10.77 8.08 -6.00
N PRO A 152 -10.08 9.15 -6.47
CA PRO A 152 -9.17 9.93 -5.63
C PRO A 152 -9.82 10.50 -4.37
N TYR A 153 -11.09 10.94 -4.45
CA TYR A 153 -11.83 11.45 -3.30
C TYR A 153 -11.98 10.40 -2.21
N THR A 154 -12.53 9.24 -2.58
CA THR A 154 -12.76 8.15 -1.62
C THR A 154 -11.45 7.52 -1.13
N ARG A 155 -10.40 7.57 -1.95
CA ARG A 155 -9.07 7.08 -1.58
C ARG A 155 -8.43 7.95 -0.50
N LEU A 156 -8.45 9.28 -0.65
CA LEU A 156 -7.94 10.22 0.35
C LEU A 156 -8.73 10.15 1.65
N LEU A 157 -10.06 10.10 1.57
CA LEU A 157 -10.90 9.93 2.76
C LEU A 157 -10.57 8.61 3.48
N SER A 158 -10.38 7.51 2.73
CA SER A 158 -9.96 6.23 3.29
C SER A 158 -8.57 6.29 3.92
N CYS A 159 -7.64 7.06 3.35
CA CYS A 159 -6.31 7.24 3.89
C CYS A 159 -6.35 7.99 5.23
N TRP A 160 -7.03 9.13 5.25
CA TRP A 160 -7.20 9.92 6.46
C TRP A 160 -7.90 9.13 7.58
N ALA A 161 -9.00 8.44 7.25
CA ALA A 161 -9.77 7.68 8.23
C ALA A 161 -8.96 6.53 8.88
N ASP A 162 -8.05 5.93 8.13
CA ASP A 162 -7.20 4.83 8.62
C ASP A 162 -5.96 5.34 9.37
N GLN A 163 -5.39 6.48 8.97
CA GLN A 163 -4.07 6.89 9.45
C GLN A 163 -4.12 8.04 10.47
N TYR A 164 -5.14 8.89 10.44
CA TYR A 164 -5.16 10.15 11.19
C TYR A 164 -6.43 10.38 12.02
N ARG A 165 -7.59 9.93 11.54
CA ARG A 165 -8.83 10.09 12.31
C ARG A 165 -8.72 9.28 13.60
N ASP A 166 -9.21 9.81 14.68
CA ASP A 166 -9.23 9.15 15.98
C ASP A 166 -7.82 8.79 16.52
N ARG A 167 -6.76 9.41 15.97
CA ARG A 167 -5.39 9.20 16.43
C ARG A 167 -4.81 10.47 17.00
N PRO A 168 -4.17 10.41 18.17
CA PRO A 168 -3.49 11.57 18.74
C PRO A 168 -2.31 11.98 17.86
N LEU A 169 -2.10 13.30 17.71
CA LEU A 169 -0.96 13.86 16.99
C LEU A 169 0.30 13.87 17.89
N VAL A 170 0.77 12.68 18.26
CA VAL A 170 1.96 12.51 19.09
C VAL A 170 3.09 11.77 18.34
N PRO A 171 4.36 12.06 18.62
CA PRO A 171 5.48 11.32 18.08
C PRO A 171 5.40 9.82 18.38
N GLY A 172 5.86 8.97 17.43
CA GLY A 172 5.82 7.51 17.57
C GLY A 172 4.77 6.82 16.69
N TYR A 173 3.82 7.56 16.15
CA TYR A 173 2.87 7.06 15.15
C TYR A 173 3.38 7.44 13.74
N GLY A 174 4.03 6.54 13.04
CA GLY A 174 4.83 6.78 11.84
C GLY A 174 4.26 7.77 10.80
N ARG A 175 2.94 7.78 10.55
CA ARG A 175 2.30 8.73 9.63
C ARG A 175 2.09 10.11 10.25
N VAL A 176 1.81 10.15 11.51
CA VAL A 176 1.68 11.39 12.28
C VAL A 176 3.01 12.13 12.31
N GLU A 177 4.13 11.44 12.44
CA GLU A 177 5.47 12.05 12.39
C GLU A 177 5.74 12.77 11.07
N VAL A 178 5.29 12.21 9.94
CA VAL A 178 5.43 12.86 8.63
C VAL A 178 4.66 14.19 8.59
N TYR A 179 3.44 14.20 9.12
CA TYR A 179 2.62 15.41 9.22
C TYR A 179 3.25 16.43 10.17
N LEU A 180 3.69 16.02 11.36
CA LEU A 180 4.30 16.88 12.35
C LEU A 180 5.57 17.53 11.81
N ALA A 181 6.45 16.77 11.17
CA ALA A 181 7.67 17.29 10.56
C ALA A 181 7.40 18.29 9.44
N HIS A 182 6.30 18.14 8.68
CA HIS A 182 5.87 19.13 7.70
C HIS A 182 5.37 20.41 8.37
N ARG A 183 4.54 20.27 9.39
CA ARG A 183 3.96 21.37 10.15
C ARG A 183 5.04 22.22 10.85
N GLU A 184 6.01 21.60 11.49
CA GLU A 184 7.14 22.30 12.13
C GLU A 184 7.93 23.18 11.16
N ARG A 185 8.04 22.75 9.88
CA ARG A 185 8.70 23.56 8.84
C ARG A 185 7.83 24.71 8.35
N ALA A 186 6.51 24.52 8.30
CA ALA A 186 5.56 25.52 7.79
C ALA A 186 5.21 26.59 8.83
N ASP A 187 5.02 26.18 10.08
CA ASP A 187 4.73 27.09 11.21
C ASP A 187 5.14 26.47 12.56
N PRO A 188 6.37 26.73 13.02
CA PRO A 188 6.88 26.21 14.28
C PRO A 188 6.12 26.68 15.52
N ALA A 189 5.36 27.79 15.43
CA ALA A 189 4.67 28.40 16.55
C ALA A 189 3.31 27.74 16.87
N LEU A 190 2.79 26.89 15.97
CA LEU A 190 1.52 26.21 16.22
C LEU A 190 1.69 25.11 17.28
N PRO A 191 1.05 25.22 18.45
CA PRO A 191 1.18 24.23 19.50
C PRO A 191 0.64 22.88 19.02
N VAL A 192 1.42 21.83 19.22
CA VAL A 192 0.97 20.44 19.03
C VAL A 192 0.07 20.10 20.20
N GLY A 193 -1.24 20.29 20.03
CA GLY A 193 -2.21 19.79 21.00
C GLY A 193 -2.19 18.26 20.96
N ALA A 194 -1.65 17.62 21.99
CA ALA A 194 -1.53 16.18 22.09
C ALA A 194 -2.88 15.44 21.95
N ASP A 195 -3.99 16.13 22.17
CA ASP A 195 -5.34 15.57 22.22
C ASP A 195 -6.18 15.80 20.95
N LYS A 196 -5.61 16.42 19.91
CA LYS A 196 -6.35 16.73 18.69
C LYS A 196 -5.97 15.77 17.56
N SER A 197 -6.93 15.06 17.02
CA SER A 197 -6.80 14.35 15.75
C SER A 197 -6.78 15.34 14.58
N LEU A 198 -6.11 14.96 13.49
CA LEU A 198 -6.06 15.77 12.28
C LEU A 198 -7.43 15.78 11.59
N SER A 199 -8.00 16.96 11.30
CA SER A 199 -9.22 17.06 10.50
C SER A 199 -8.99 16.57 9.06
N PHE A 200 -10.07 16.20 8.36
CA PHE A 200 -9.93 15.80 6.96
C PHE A 200 -9.49 16.96 6.06
N ALA A 201 -9.97 18.18 6.34
CA ALA A 201 -9.57 19.36 5.60
C ALA A 201 -8.07 19.67 5.77
N ASP A 202 -7.54 19.60 7.00
CA ASP A 202 -6.11 19.81 7.26
C ASP A 202 -5.25 18.72 6.60
N PHE A 203 -5.74 17.46 6.61
CA PHE A 203 -5.07 16.38 5.91
C PHE A 203 -5.03 16.63 4.39
N VAL A 204 -6.12 17.09 3.78
CA VAL A 204 -6.17 17.41 2.34
C VAL A 204 -5.22 18.56 2.03
N ALA A 205 -5.24 19.64 2.82
CA ALA A 205 -4.31 20.76 2.68
C ALA A 205 -2.85 20.25 2.71
N PHE A 206 -2.51 19.38 3.64
CA PHE A 206 -1.20 18.75 3.73
C PHE A 206 -0.89 17.86 2.51
N ALA A 207 -1.76 16.90 2.18
CA ALA A 207 -1.52 15.91 1.14
C ALA A 207 -1.48 16.52 -0.27
N CYS A 208 -2.24 17.61 -0.51
CA CYS A 208 -2.34 18.25 -1.82
C CYS A 208 -1.29 19.34 -2.06
N THR A 209 -0.69 19.93 -1.02
CA THR A 209 0.32 21.00 -1.16
C THR A 209 1.75 20.52 -1.23
N THR A 210 2.02 19.31 -0.76
CA THR A 210 3.35 18.71 -0.80
C THR A 210 3.57 18.01 -2.13
N SER A 211 4.81 18.04 -2.67
CA SER A 211 5.14 17.20 -3.82
C SER A 211 5.04 15.73 -3.39
N THR A 212 3.89 15.16 -3.72
CA THR A 212 3.30 13.99 -3.06
C THR A 212 4.07 12.71 -3.26
N TRP A 213 4.82 12.60 -4.36
CA TRP A 213 5.51 11.37 -4.73
C TRP A 213 6.71 11.00 -3.84
N ARG A 214 7.24 11.95 -3.04
CA ARG A 214 8.37 11.70 -2.12
C ARG A 214 7.98 11.52 -0.65
N ILE A 215 6.71 11.72 -0.31
CA ILE A 215 6.30 11.77 1.09
C ILE A 215 5.75 10.44 1.55
N ASP A 216 4.66 9.98 0.96
CA ASP A 216 4.05 8.71 1.35
C ASP A 216 3.16 8.13 0.25
N LYS A 217 3.36 6.85 -0.01
CA LYS A 217 2.62 6.07 -1.02
C LYS A 217 1.10 5.98 -0.77
N HIS A 218 0.62 6.28 0.44
CA HIS A 218 -0.80 6.16 0.77
C HIS A 218 -1.65 7.31 0.22
N TRP A 219 -1.03 8.47 -0.04
CA TRP A 219 -1.69 9.62 -0.71
C TRP A 219 -0.95 10.09 -1.95
N GLN A 220 0.14 9.44 -2.35
CA GLN A 220 0.76 9.66 -3.65
C GLN A 220 -0.26 9.46 -4.78
N ARG A 221 -0.12 10.18 -5.88
CA ARG A 221 -0.93 9.96 -7.08
C ARG A 221 -0.83 8.52 -7.54
N GLN A 222 -1.95 7.91 -7.86
CA GLN A 222 -1.98 6.54 -8.36
C GLN A 222 -1.34 6.44 -9.75
N SER A 223 -1.52 7.46 -10.57
CA SER A 223 -0.87 7.60 -11.87
C SER A 223 0.66 7.51 -11.79
N ASP A 224 1.26 8.11 -10.73
CA ASP A 224 2.71 8.04 -10.51
C ASP A 224 3.15 6.65 -9.97
N ILE A 225 2.27 5.95 -9.26
CA ILE A 225 2.53 4.58 -8.77
C ILE A 225 2.44 3.58 -9.92
N VAL A 226 1.40 3.73 -10.77
CA VAL A 226 1.09 2.80 -11.86
C VAL A 226 2.04 2.98 -13.04
N ASP A 227 2.68 4.13 -13.17
CA ASP A 227 3.70 4.40 -14.19
C ASP A 227 5.00 3.66 -13.86
N LEU A 228 4.98 2.33 -14.01
CA LEU A 228 6.13 1.47 -13.75
C LEU A 228 6.88 1.21 -15.06
N PRO A 229 8.09 1.78 -15.25
CA PRO A 229 8.82 1.69 -16.51
C PRO A 229 9.04 0.25 -16.99
N GLY A 230 8.60 -0.03 -18.20
CA GLY A 230 8.75 -1.34 -18.84
C GLY A 230 7.69 -2.37 -18.44
N VAL A 231 6.72 -2.02 -17.61
CA VAL A 231 5.59 -2.90 -17.27
C VAL A 231 4.30 -2.35 -17.89
N ALA A 232 3.77 -3.04 -18.88
CA ALA A 232 2.42 -2.79 -19.38
C ALA A 232 1.41 -3.63 -18.58
N PHE A 233 0.44 -2.98 -17.94
CA PHE A 233 -0.58 -3.68 -17.19
C PHE A 233 -1.68 -4.20 -18.11
N ASP A 234 -1.99 -5.49 -18.00
CA ASP A 234 -3.09 -6.16 -18.73
C ASP A 234 -4.46 -5.79 -18.14
N LEU A 235 -4.47 -5.42 -16.85
CA LEU A 235 -5.67 -5.01 -16.14
C LEU A 235 -5.36 -3.88 -15.14
N VAL A 236 -6.05 -2.75 -15.30
CA VAL A 236 -6.17 -1.71 -14.28
C VAL A 236 -7.61 -1.76 -13.76
N GLY A 237 -7.83 -2.51 -12.68
CA GLY A 237 -9.15 -2.66 -12.06
C GLY A 237 -9.49 -1.48 -11.16
N LYS A 238 -10.78 -1.30 -10.86
CA LYS A 238 -11.28 -0.26 -9.96
C LYS A 238 -11.89 -0.87 -8.70
N THR A 239 -11.69 -0.22 -7.55
CA THR A 239 -12.32 -0.69 -6.30
C THR A 239 -13.84 -0.58 -6.34
N GLU A 240 -14.36 0.33 -7.13
CA GLU A 240 -15.78 0.60 -7.32
C GLU A 240 -16.48 -0.57 -8.06
N THR A 241 -15.75 -1.23 -8.95
CA THR A 241 -16.19 -2.41 -9.73
C THR A 241 -15.39 -3.66 -9.33
N PHE A 242 -14.92 -3.73 -8.09
CA PHE A 242 -13.97 -4.75 -7.61
C PHE A 242 -14.36 -6.18 -7.99
N ALA A 243 -15.62 -6.57 -7.79
CA ALA A 243 -16.06 -7.93 -8.08
C ALA A 243 -15.93 -8.28 -9.56
N GLN A 244 -16.34 -7.37 -10.44
CA GLN A 244 -16.26 -7.55 -11.89
C GLN A 244 -14.80 -7.58 -12.37
N ASP A 245 -13.97 -6.64 -11.89
CA ASP A 245 -12.59 -6.54 -12.34
C ASP A 245 -11.72 -7.66 -11.77
N PHE A 246 -11.95 -8.07 -10.51
CA PHE A 246 -11.19 -9.16 -9.90
C PHE A 246 -11.56 -10.54 -10.46
N GLU A 247 -12.77 -10.68 -11.05
CA GLU A 247 -13.16 -11.90 -11.77
C GLU A 247 -12.21 -12.21 -12.93
N ARG A 248 -11.64 -11.20 -13.59
CA ARG A 248 -10.61 -11.40 -14.62
C ARG A 248 -9.34 -12.04 -14.05
N VAL A 249 -8.95 -11.66 -12.82
CA VAL A 249 -7.82 -12.27 -12.12
C VAL A 249 -8.14 -13.73 -11.77
N LEU A 250 -9.36 -13.99 -11.26
CA LEU A 250 -9.83 -15.33 -10.91
C LEU A 250 -9.91 -16.24 -12.14
N GLY A 251 -10.36 -15.71 -13.28
CA GLY A 251 -10.36 -16.41 -14.56
C GLY A 251 -8.96 -16.78 -15.04
N HIS A 252 -7.99 -15.84 -14.93
CA HIS A 252 -6.60 -16.11 -15.31
C HIS A 252 -5.97 -17.26 -14.53
N VAL A 253 -6.24 -17.37 -13.22
CA VAL A 253 -5.70 -18.43 -12.37
C VAL A 253 -6.51 -19.72 -12.41
N GLY A 254 -7.60 -19.79 -13.19
CA GLY A 254 -8.48 -20.94 -13.22
C GLY A 254 -9.13 -21.24 -11.87
N ALA A 255 -9.52 -20.19 -11.14
CA ALA A 255 -10.07 -20.33 -9.79
C ALA A 255 -11.34 -21.20 -9.76
N SER A 256 -11.42 -22.11 -8.79
CA SER A 256 -12.63 -22.89 -8.52
C SER A 256 -13.76 -22.00 -7.98
N ASP A 257 -15.00 -22.51 -8.02
CA ASP A 257 -16.15 -21.80 -7.44
C ASP A 257 -16.00 -21.54 -5.95
N GLU A 258 -15.33 -22.43 -5.23
CA GLU A 258 -14.99 -22.22 -3.82
C GLU A 258 -14.02 -21.05 -3.63
N MET A 259 -12.94 -21.00 -4.42
CA MET A 259 -11.98 -19.90 -4.41
C MET A 259 -12.65 -18.57 -4.78
N ARG A 260 -13.58 -18.58 -5.75
CA ARG A 260 -14.35 -17.39 -6.15
C ARG A 260 -15.21 -16.87 -5.02
N ARG A 261 -15.96 -17.76 -4.35
CA ARG A 261 -16.76 -17.38 -3.18
C ARG A 261 -15.91 -16.85 -2.04
N ALA A 262 -14.78 -17.48 -1.76
CA ALA A 262 -13.86 -17.03 -0.70
C ALA A 262 -13.21 -15.68 -1.02
N ALA A 263 -12.86 -15.41 -2.27
CA ALA A 263 -12.24 -14.16 -2.72
C ALA A 263 -13.20 -12.97 -2.71
N MET A 264 -14.50 -13.23 -2.80
CA MET A 264 -15.58 -12.23 -2.93
C MET A 264 -16.54 -12.22 -1.73
N PRO A 265 -16.07 -12.19 -0.46
CA PRO A 265 -16.99 -12.02 0.65
C PRO A 265 -17.71 -10.67 0.49
N PRO A 266 -18.94 -10.53 1.04
CA PRO A 266 -19.65 -9.27 1.05
C PRO A 266 -18.71 -8.16 1.53
N LEU A 267 -18.68 -7.06 0.79
CA LEU A 267 -17.93 -5.88 1.22
C LEU A 267 -18.56 -5.40 2.53
N HIS A 268 -17.89 -5.64 3.65
CA HIS A 268 -18.13 -4.85 4.83
C HIS A 268 -17.63 -3.43 4.50
N THR A 269 -18.49 -2.65 3.88
CA THR A 269 -18.32 -1.22 3.79
C THR A 269 -18.32 -0.73 5.23
N SER A 270 -17.13 -0.49 5.77
CA SER A 270 -17.00 0.28 6.99
C SER A 270 -17.74 1.60 6.77
N SER A 271 -18.98 1.65 7.24
CA SER A 271 -19.94 2.75 7.09
C SER A 271 -19.84 3.48 5.75
N ARG A 272 -20.89 3.43 4.94
CA ARG A 272 -21.16 4.42 3.87
C ARG A 272 -21.26 5.78 4.55
N ARG A 273 -20.13 6.36 4.88
CA ARG A 273 -20.04 7.76 5.29
C ARG A 273 -20.45 8.56 4.08
N ARG A 274 -21.48 9.36 4.24
CA ARG A 274 -21.85 10.27 3.16
C ARG A 274 -20.64 11.14 2.89
N LEU A 275 -20.15 11.15 1.68
CA LEU A 275 -19.04 12.01 1.30
C LEU A 275 -19.38 13.47 1.62
N ALA A 276 -20.65 13.85 1.47
CA ALA A 276 -21.17 15.17 1.84
C ALA A 276 -20.84 15.62 3.28
N ASP A 277 -20.63 14.68 4.21
CA ASP A 277 -20.27 15.02 5.59
C ASP A 277 -18.80 15.51 5.73
N TYR A 278 -17.97 15.27 4.70
CA TYR A 278 -16.52 15.58 4.73
C TYR A 278 -16.08 16.54 3.63
N PHE A 279 -16.86 16.68 2.57
CA PHE A 279 -16.47 17.46 1.40
C PHE A 279 -17.25 18.74 1.27
N THR A 280 -16.53 19.86 1.17
CA THR A 280 -17.05 21.11 0.59
C THR A 280 -16.67 21.18 -0.90
N PRO A 281 -17.32 22.02 -1.71
CA PRO A 281 -16.95 22.25 -3.11
C PRO A 281 -15.46 22.65 -3.26
N GLU A 282 -14.95 23.49 -2.38
CA GLU A 282 -13.57 23.99 -2.39
C GLU A 282 -12.58 22.86 -2.08
N LEU A 283 -12.93 21.98 -1.13
CA LEU A 283 -12.10 20.83 -0.77
C LEU A 283 -12.05 19.81 -1.92
N ALA A 284 -13.19 19.56 -2.56
CA ALA A 284 -13.27 18.69 -3.72
C ALA A 284 -12.44 19.26 -4.90
N ASP A 285 -12.52 20.57 -5.16
CA ASP A 285 -11.72 21.23 -6.19
C ASP A 285 -10.22 21.17 -5.90
N THR A 286 -9.82 21.34 -4.64
CA THR A 286 -8.42 21.19 -4.21
C THR A 286 -7.88 19.80 -4.51
N ILE A 287 -8.66 18.76 -4.18
CA ILE A 287 -8.28 17.37 -4.47
C ILE A 287 -8.25 17.12 -5.97
N TYR A 288 -9.26 17.60 -6.72
CA TYR A 288 -9.30 17.41 -8.17
C TYR A 288 -8.03 17.97 -8.83
N ARG A 289 -7.66 19.23 -8.54
CA ARG A 289 -6.44 19.86 -9.10
C ARG A 289 -5.17 19.09 -8.73
N ALA A 290 -5.06 18.62 -7.50
CA ALA A 290 -3.87 17.90 -7.05
C ALA A 290 -3.74 16.51 -7.70
N TYR A 291 -4.87 15.85 -8.00
CA TYR A 291 -4.94 14.49 -8.54
C TYR A 291 -5.53 14.43 -9.96
N GLU A 292 -5.57 15.55 -10.71
CA GLU A 292 -6.14 15.65 -12.06
C GLU A 292 -5.68 14.50 -12.95
N ARG A 293 -4.38 14.18 -12.94
CA ARG A 293 -3.84 13.06 -13.71
C ARG A 293 -4.47 11.70 -13.32
N ASP A 294 -4.83 11.47 -12.06
CA ASP A 294 -5.51 10.24 -11.64
C ASP A 294 -6.95 10.21 -12.18
N PHE A 295 -7.65 11.36 -12.16
CA PHE A 295 -9.00 11.45 -12.71
C PHE A 295 -9.01 11.17 -14.21
N ASP A 296 -8.11 11.80 -14.97
CA ASP A 296 -8.02 11.68 -16.42
C ASP A 296 -7.56 10.28 -16.84
N GLN A 297 -6.44 9.80 -16.28
CA GLN A 297 -5.85 8.53 -16.69
C GLN A 297 -6.75 7.33 -16.38
N PHE A 298 -7.51 7.38 -15.27
CA PHE A 298 -8.36 6.27 -14.86
C PHE A 298 -9.84 6.51 -15.12
N GLY A 299 -10.20 7.61 -15.81
CA GLY A 299 -11.56 7.93 -16.20
C GLY A 299 -12.52 8.07 -15.03
N TYR A 300 -12.10 8.78 -13.97
CA TYR A 300 -12.98 9.14 -12.86
C TYR A 300 -13.67 10.49 -13.14
N PRO A 301 -14.97 10.62 -12.82
CA PRO A 301 -15.65 11.90 -12.95
C PRO A 301 -15.12 12.90 -11.90
N ARG A 302 -15.10 14.19 -12.29
CA ARG A 302 -14.80 15.29 -11.35
C ARG A 302 -15.85 15.44 -10.25
N ALA A 303 -17.09 15.05 -10.54
CA ALA A 303 -18.17 15.04 -9.55
C ALA A 303 -17.85 14.06 -8.42
N LEU A 304 -18.24 14.41 -7.20
CA LEU A 304 -18.17 13.50 -6.05
C LEU A 304 -19.02 12.25 -6.35
N PRO A 305 -18.52 11.05 -6.06
CA PRO A 305 -19.36 9.85 -6.18
C PRO A 305 -20.47 9.86 -5.12
N GLU A 306 -21.60 9.28 -5.49
CA GLU A 306 -22.80 9.15 -4.64
C GLU A 306 -22.57 8.24 -3.39
#